data_28088af22a15b8743d6013f2f51698a9
#
_entry.id   28088af22a15b8743d6013f2f51698a9
#
_cell.length_a   1.000
_cell.length_b   1.000
_cell.length_c   1.000
_cell.angle_alpha   90.00
_cell.angle_beta   90.00
_cell.angle_gamma   90.00
#
_symmetry.space_group_name_H-M   'P 1'
#
loop_
_entity.id
_entity.type
_entity.pdbx_description
1 polymer ?
#
loop_
_entity_poly.entity_id
_entity_poly.type
_entity_poly.pdbx_seq_one_letter_code
_entity_poly.pdbx_strand_id
1 'polypeptide(L)'
;MMKPEVKNVLALQAELAECPTWSTREQVLWCVDILAPAIHRFDPRSGALESFPQQEEVGCIGLREQGGVIAALRSGVWLLDEQGRPQRKIADNPGEAAKSRFNDGRVDPWGNFWCGSLWEPQDKNGALLCRVTPSLELEVKARDVKISNGVAFSPDRRWMYHSDTPNEVLYRYPLDENGEPGAREIFRRFDASGGVPDGAAVDSEGFYWSAQFDGGRIVRIDPVSAQIVDEIALPVRWPTMVAFGGPDLKTLYITSSREDRTEEELARYPQSGDILAVEVDVAGIAEPLFPR
;
A
#
# COMPACT_ATOMS: atom_id res chain seq x y z
N MET A 1 -15.58 -16.56 19.62
CA MET A 1 -15.48 -16.52 18.15
C MET A 1 -14.25 -17.29 17.73
N MET A 2 -14.31 -18.06 16.65
CA MET A 2 -13.10 -18.68 16.08
C MET A 2 -12.21 -17.56 15.54
N LYS A 3 -10.88 -17.64 15.77
CA LYS A 3 -9.94 -16.70 15.14
C LYS A 3 -10.02 -16.89 13.61
N PRO A 4 -10.01 -15.83 12.81
CA PRO A 4 -10.03 -15.95 11.36
C PRO A 4 -8.79 -16.73 10.89
N GLU A 5 -8.98 -17.66 9.95
CA GLU A 5 -7.91 -18.48 9.41
C GLU A 5 -7.14 -17.69 8.35
N VAL A 6 -5.87 -17.39 8.63
CA VAL A 6 -4.95 -16.78 7.66
C VAL A 6 -4.36 -17.87 6.76
N LYS A 7 -4.50 -17.71 5.44
CA LYS A 7 -4.02 -18.65 4.43
C LYS A 7 -2.89 -18.05 3.61
N ASN A 8 -1.88 -18.85 3.29
CA ASN A 8 -0.92 -18.52 2.25
C ASN A 8 -1.59 -18.82 0.89
N VAL A 9 -1.85 -17.79 0.10
CA VAL A 9 -2.54 -17.91 -1.19
C VAL A 9 -1.60 -17.85 -2.39
N LEU A 10 -0.39 -17.33 -2.18
CA LEU A 10 0.66 -17.27 -3.20
C LEU A 10 2.04 -17.29 -2.53
N ALA A 11 2.80 -18.36 -2.77
CA ALA A 11 4.20 -18.47 -2.36
C ALA A 11 5.09 -17.64 -3.31
N LEU A 12 4.99 -16.31 -3.21
CA LEU A 12 5.70 -15.37 -4.08
C LEU A 12 7.18 -15.26 -3.70
N GLN A 13 7.48 -15.32 -2.39
CA GLN A 13 8.82 -15.15 -1.81
C GLN A 13 9.52 -13.87 -2.27
N ALA A 14 8.74 -12.79 -2.41
CA ALA A 14 9.22 -11.48 -2.79
C ALA A 14 10.21 -10.92 -1.76
N GLU A 15 11.19 -10.16 -2.23
CA GLU A 15 12.07 -9.44 -1.31
C GLU A 15 11.30 -8.39 -0.51
N LEU A 16 10.45 -7.62 -1.19
CA LEU A 16 9.56 -6.63 -0.57
C LEU A 16 8.24 -6.57 -1.35
N ALA A 17 7.33 -7.51 -1.04
CA ALA A 17 5.99 -7.47 -1.62
C ALA A 17 5.21 -6.28 -1.07
N GLU A 18 4.60 -5.48 -1.97
CA GLU A 18 3.93 -4.24 -1.61
C GLU A 18 2.75 -3.90 -2.55
N CYS A 19 2.02 -2.86 -2.18
CA CYS A 19 0.96 -2.25 -2.98
C CYS A 19 -0.05 -3.28 -3.54
N PRO A 20 -0.63 -4.16 -2.70
CA PRO A 20 -1.69 -5.04 -3.16
C PRO A 20 -2.88 -4.20 -3.63
N THR A 21 -3.36 -4.45 -4.84
CA THR A 21 -4.44 -3.69 -5.48
C THR A 21 -5.40 -4.65 -6.17
N TRP A 22 -6.64 -4.71 -5.71
CA TRP A 22 -7.65 -5.62 -6.25
C TRP A 22 -8.37 -5.04 -7.45
N SER A 23 -8.33 -5.75 -8.58
CA SER A 23 -9.14 -5.43 -9.75
C SER A 23 -10.52 -6.07 -9.64
N THR A 24 -11.53 -5.27 -9.34
CA THR A 24 -12.93 -5.74 -9.33
C THR A 24 -13.43 -6.14 -10.72
N ARG A 25 -12.87 -5.53 -11.77
CA ARG A 25 -13.20 -5.84 -13.18
C ARG A 25 -12.67 -7.21 -13.60
N GLU A 26 -11.41 -7.52 -13.23
CA GLU A 26 -10.71 -8.72 -13.65
C GLU A 26 -10.80 -9.85 -12.62
N GLN A 27 -11.15 -9.53 -11.37
CA GLN A 27 -11.14 -10.43 -10.21
C GLN A 27 -9.76 -11.05 -9.97
N VAL A 28 -8.74 -10.17 -10.01
CA VAL A 28 -7.33 -10.52 -9.77
C VAL A 28 -6.67 -9.53 -8.81
N LEU A 29 -5.63 -9.97 -8.14
CA LEU A 29 -4.78 -9.14 -7.30
C LEU A 29 -3.54 -8.70 -8.07
N TRP A 30 -3.30 -7.40 -8.12
CA TRP A 30 -2.04 -6.81 -8.53
C TRP A 30 -1.20 -6.50 -7.30
N CYS A 31 0.11 -6.64 -7.39
CA CYS A 31 1.07 -6.18 -6.37
C CYS A 31 2.44 -5.93 -7.01
N VAL A 32 3.37 -5.40 -6.23
CA VAL A 32 4.75 -5.18 -6.67
C VAL A 32 5.73 -5.95 -5.78
N ASP A 33 6.89 -6.30 -6.31
CA ASP A 33 8.11 -6.52 -5.52
C ASP A 33 9.01 -5.32 -5.77
N ILE A 34 9.24 -4.51 -4.73
CA ILE A 34 10.00 -3.27 -4.87
C ILE A 34 11.49 -3.57 -5.11
N LEU A 35 12.07 -4.52 -4.35
CA LEU A 35 13.51 -4.76 -4.31
C LEU A 35 13.99 -5.85 -5.28
N ALA A 36 13.11 -6.77 -5.71
CA ALA A 36 13.31 -7.58 -6.92
C ALA A 36 12.35 -7.06 -8.00
N PRO A 37 12.66 -5.91 -8.64
CA PRO A 37 11.71 -5.04 -9.29
C PRO A 37 10.78 -5.76 -10.27
N ALA A 38 9.52 -5.93 -9.88
CA ALA A 38 8.50 -6.56 -10.70
C ALA A 38 7.09 -6.08 -10.33
N ILE A 39 6.18 -6.11 -11.30
CA ILE A 39 4.74 -6.00 -11.10
C ILE A 39 4.16 -7.40 -11.27
N HIS A 40 3.31 -7.83 -10.36
CA HIS A 40 2.68 -9.13 -10.36
C HIS A 40 1.17 -9.01 -10.53
N ARG A 41 0.58 -9.95 -11.26
CA ARG A 41 -0.85 -10.09 -11.45
C ARG A 41 -1.24 -11.54 -11.11
N PHE A 42 -2.00 -11.72 -10.06
CA PHE A 42 -2.38 -13.02 -9.50
C PHE A 42 -3.90 -13.26 -9.60
N ASP A 43 -4.30 -14.36 -10.21
CA ASP A 43 -5.70 -14.82 -10.19
C ASP A 43 -5.88 -15.87 -9.08
N PRO A 44 -6.52 -15.54 -7.96
CA PRO A 44 -6.68 -16.47 -6.85
C PRO A 44 -7.62 -17.65 -7.15
N ARG A 45 -8.45 -17.57 -8.21
CA ARG A 45 -9.37 -18.64 -8.59
C ARG A 45 -8.66 -19.77 -9.34
N SER A 46 -7.70 -19.42 -10.19
CA SER A 46 -6.92 -20.37 -10.98
C SER A 46 -5.54 -20.68 -10.38
N GLY A 47 -5.04 -19.80 -9.49
CA GLY A 47 -3.67 -19.82 -9.00
C GLY A 47 -2.64 -19.29 -10.00
N ALA A 48 -3.09 -18.73 -11.15
CA ALA A 48 -2.20 -18.21 -12.17
C ALA A 48 -1.51 -16.92 -11.71
N LEU A 49 -0.19 -16.86 -11.90
CA LEU A 49 0.66 -15.70 -11.64
C LEU A 49 1.32 -15.26 -12.94
N GLU A 50 1.15 -13.98 -13.27
CA GLU A 50 1.93 -13.28 -14.28
C GLU A 50 2.87 -12.30 -13.59
N SER A 51 4.11 -12.24 -14.05
CA SER A 51 5.13 -11.34 -13.49
C SER A 51 5.76 -10.53 -14.61
N PHE A 52 5.83 -9.22 -14.40
CA PHE A 52 6.33 -8.24 -15.35
C PHE A 52 7.56 -7.54 -14.75
N PRO A 53 8.79 -8.07 -15.01
CA PRO A 53 10.04 -7.50 -14.48
C PRO A 53 10.20 -6.04 -14.89
N GLN A 54 10.69 -5.23 -13.98
CA GLN A 54 10.97 -3.81 -14.20
C GLN A 54 12.48 -3.55 -14.12
N GLN A 55 12.94 -2.44 -14.69
CA GLN A 55 14.36 -2.08 -14.70
C GLN A 55 14.80 -1.28 -13.48
N GLU A 56 13.87 -0.82 -12.71
CA GLU A 56 14.07 -0.03 -11.50
C GLU A 56 12.94 -0.30 -10.50
N GLU A 57 13.12 0.05 -9.24
CA GLU A 57 12.14 -0.19 -8.18
C GLU A 57 10.79 0.46 -8.51
N VAL A 58 9.74 -0.31 -8.29
CA VAL A 58 8.34 0.13 -8.38
C VAL A 58 7.80 0.24 -6.97
N GLY A 59 7.63 1.45 -6.46
CA GLY A 59 7.12 1.67 -5.11
C GLY A 59 5.63 1.29 -4.99
N CYS A 60 4.82 1.82 -5.89
CA CYS A 60 3.38 1.56 -5.90
C CYS A 60 2.77 1.69 -7.30
N ILE A 61 1.55 1.17 -7.43
CA ILE A 61 0.75 1.22 -8.65
C ILE A 61 -0.68 1.65 -8.37
N GLY A 62 -1.36 2.14 -9.39
CA GLY A 62 -2.81 2.31 -9.43
C GLY A 62 -3.35 1.73 -10.73
N LEU A 63 -4.51 1.06 -10.67
CA LEU A 63 -5.15 0.51 -11.88
C LEU A 63 -5.73 1.64 -12.72
N ARG A 64 -5.72 1.46 -14.06
CA ARG A 64 -6.23 2.45 -15.01
C ARG A 64 -7.56 2.01 -15.62
N GLU A 65 -8.44 2.99 -15.92
CA GLU A 65 -9.68 2.72 -16.63
C GLU A 65 -9.43 2.12 -18.03
N GLN A 66 -8.37 2.56 -18.68
CA GLN A 66 -8.00 2.15 -20.05
C GLN A 66 -7.16 0.85 -20.08
N GLY A 67 -6.95 0.21 -18.94
CA GLY A 67 -6.08 -0.96 -18.78
C GLY A 67 -4.64 -0.57 -18.46
N GLY A 68 -3.87 -1.53 -17.93
CA GLY A 68 -2.55 -1.29 -17.38
C GLY A 68 -2.58 -0.51 -16.06
N VAL A 69 -1.46 0.09 -15.71
CA VAL A 69 -1.29 0.78 -14.43
C VAL A 69 -0.63 2.15 -14.59
N ILE A 70 -0.91 3.06 -13.67
CA ILE A 70 -0.02 4.17 -13.33
C ILE A 70 0.93 3.66 -12.26
N ALA A 71 2.22 3.91 -12.39
CA ALA A 71 3.26 3.36 -11.52
C ALA A 71 4.24 4.44 -11.07
N ALA A 72 4.59 4.42 -9.80
CA ALA A 72 5.63 5.27 -9.23
C ALA A 72 6.94 4.46 -9.15
N LEU A 73 7.82 4.65 -10.15
CA LEU A 73 9.14 4.05 -10.23
C LEU A 73 10.19 4.97 -9.60
N ARG A 74 11.36 4.45 -9.26
CA ARG A 74 12.43 5.29 -8.67
C ARG A 74 12.68 6.57 -9.45
N SER A 75 12.70 6.53 -10.77
CA SER A 75 12.98 7.68 -11.64
C SER A 75 11.83 8.66 -11.79
N GLY A 76 10.59 8.29 -11.43
CA GLY A 76 9.41 9.12 -11.63
C GLY A 76 8.12 8.34 -11.79
N VAL A 77 7.05 9.03 -12.20
CA VAL A 77 5.72 8.43 -12.40
C VAL A 77 5.49 8.16 -13.87
N TRP A 78 4.96 6.97 -14.18
CA TRP A 78 4.79 6.46 -15.52
C TRP A 78 3.39 5.85 -15.74
N LEU A 79 2.90 5.90 -16.98
CA LEU A 79 1.84 5.02 -17.46
C LEU A 79 2.48 3.77 -18.06
N LEU A 80 2.01 2.59 -17.63
CA LEU A 80 2.44 1.30 -18.14
C LEU A 80 1.24 0.56 -18.76
N ASP A 81 1.49 -0.31 -19.74
CA ASP A 81 0.45 -1.16 -20.31
C ASP A 81 0.13 -2.38 -19.41
N GLU A 82 -0.78 -3.24 -19.87
CA GLU A 82 -1.21 -4.45 -19.15
C GLU A 82 -0.09 -5.49 -18.95
N GLN A 83 1.03 -5.35 -19.67
CA GLN A 83 2.23 -6.18 -19.52
C GLN A 83 3.36 -5.44 -18.78
N GLY A 84 3.03 -4.35 -18.06
CA GLY A 84 4.00 -3.57 -17.29
C GLY A 84 5.04 -2.81 -18.15
N ARG A 85 4.83 -2.66 -19.46
CA ARG A 85 5.77 -1.97 -20.34
C ARG A 85 5.53 -0.46 -20.31
N PRO A 86 6.58 0.37 -20.17
CA PRO A 86 6.47 1.82 -20.15
C PRO A 86 5.83 2.36 -21.44
N GLN A 87 4.78 3.16 -21.28
CA GLN A 87 4.11 3.88 -22.36
C GLN A 87 4.44 5.38 -22.36
N ARG A 88 4.39 6.00 -21.17
CA ARG A 88 4.60 7.44 -21.05
C ARG A 88 5.10 7.82 -19.66
N LYS A 89 6.19 8.56 -19.59
CA LYS A 89 6.60 9.25 -18.35
C LYS A 89 5.71 10.47 -18.13
N ILE A 90 5.17 10.59 -16.91
CA ILE A 90 4.33 11.72 -16.50
C ILE A 90 5.21 12.81 -15.88
N ALA A 91 6.05 12.43 -14.90
CA ALA A 91 6.89 13.34 -14.15
C ALA A 91 8.15 12.64 -13.65
N ASP A 92 9.20 13.41 -13.39
CA ASP A 92 10.38 12.96 -12.66
C ASP A 92 10.05 12.82 -11.16
N ASN A 93 10.83 11.97 -10.45
CA ASN A 93 10.80 11.93 -9.00
C ASN A 93 11.23 13.31 -8.44
N PRO A 94 10.39 14.03 -7.70
CA PRO A 94 10.70 15.36 -7.19
C PRO A 94 11.69 15.37 -6.02
N GLY A 95 12.07 14.20 -5.52
CA GLY A 95 13.11 13.99 -4.51
C GLY A 95 14.50 13.84 -5.13
N GLU A 96 15.50 13.62 -4.27
CA GLU A 96 16.86 13.24 -4.70
C GLU A 96 16.85 11.74 -5.09
N ALA A 97 16.71 11.40 -6.36
CA ALA A 97 16.58 10.02 -6.84
C ALA A 97 17.72 9.08 -6.39
N ALA A 98 18.91 9.62 -6.08
CA ALA A 98 20.03 8.86 -5.52
C ALA A 98 19.85 8.47 -4.04
N LYS A 99 18.87 9.04 -3.35
CA LYS A 99 18.62 8.84 -1.90
C LYS A 99 17.14 8.67 -1.56
N SER A 100 16.28 8.65 -2.57
CA SER A 100 14.84 8.56 -2.39
C SER A 100 14.24 7.73 -3.50
N ARG A 101 13.39 6.78 -3.14
CA ARG A 101 12.52 6.06 -4.05
C ARG A 101 11.07 6.28 -3.66
N PHE A 102 10.14 6.05 -4.58
CA PHE A 102 8.74 5.94 -4.20
C PHE A 102 8.50 4.68 -3.37
N ASN A 103 7.46 4.70 -2.57
CA ASN A 103 7.07 3.67 -1.63
C ASN A 103 5.57 3.39 -1.78
N ASP A 104 4.75 3.62 -0.76
CA ASP A 104 3.31 3.36 -0.77
C ASP A 104 2.52 4.40 -1.58
N GLY A 105 1.36 3.99 -2.11
CA GLY A 105 0.43 4.88 -2.81
C GLY A 105 -0.80 4.16 -3.31
N ARG A 106 -1.80 4.95 -3.76
CA ARG A 106 -3.03 4.46 -4.36
C ARG A 106 -3.79 5.54 -5.13
N VAL A 107 -4.83 5.14 -5.84
CA VAL A 107 -5.77 6.07 -6.46
C VAL A 107 -6.82 6.51 -5.44
N ASP A 108 -7.15 7.80 -5.41
CA ASP A 108 -8.17 8.36 -4.54
C ASP A 108 -9.58 8.35 -5.20
N PRO A 109 -10.66 8.65 -4.44
CA PRO A 109 -12.02 8.68 -4.95
C PRO A 109 -12.30 9.75 -6.04
N TRP A 110 -11.37 10.65 -6.31
CA TRP A 110 -11.46 11.65 -7.39
C TRP A 110 -10.61 11.29 -8.62
N GLY A 111 -9.97 10.10 -8.58
CA GLY A 111 -9.13 9.60 -9.67
C GLY A 111 -7.71 10.18 -9.69
N ASN A 112 -7.24 10.78 -8.61
CA ASN A 112 -5.84 11.15 -8.50
C ASN A 112 -5.01 9.97 -8.00
N PHE A 113 -3.77 9.82 -8.49
CA PHE A 113 -2.82 8.84 -7.99
C PHE A 113 -1.91 9.48 -6.94
N TRP A 114 -2.00 8.99 -5.72
CA TRP A 114 -1.12 9.38 -4.62
C TRP A 114 0.06 8.44 -4.55
N CYS A 115 1.24 8.98 -4.38
CA CYS A 115 2.47 8.21 -4.21
C CYS A 115 3.40 8.92 -3.21
N GLY A 116 3.74 8.21 -2.18
CA GLY A 116 4.70 8.65 -1.19
C GLY A 116 6.11 8.16 -1.49
N SER A 117 7.10 8.78 -0.92
CA SER A 117 8.49 8.33 -1.02
C SER A 117 9.07 7.93 0.32
N LEU A 118 10.25 7.35 0.27
CA LEU A 118 11.07 7.13 1.44
C LEU A 118 12.40 7.86 1.24
N TRP A 119 12.97 8.36 2.34
CA TRP A 119 14.32 8.89 2.42
C TRP A 119 15.26 7.80 2.92
N GLU A 120 16.02 7.18 2.02
CA GLU A 120 16.84 5.98 2.29
C GLU A 120 17.86 6.17 3.42
N PRO A 121 18.57 7.33 3.55
CA PRO A 121 19.51 7.50 4.66
C PRO A 121 18.82 7.59 6.02
N GLN A 122 17.53 7.89 6.10
CA GLN A 122 16.73 8.06 7.32
C GLN A 122 17.30 9.03 8.37
N ASP A 123 18.27 9.86 7.99
CA ASP A 123 18.94 10.85 8.84
C ASP A 123 18.12 12.14 9.01
N LYS A 124 17.09 12.33 8.20
CA LYS A 124 16.13 13.44 8.24
C LYS A 124 14.76 13.03 7.73
N ASN A 125 13.75 13.87 7.93
CA ASN A 125 12.44 13.73 7.30
C ASN A 125 12.49 14.25 5.86
N GLY A 126 13.10 13.47 4.96
CA GLY A 126 13.38 13.88 3.57
C GLY A 126 12.41 13.30 2.53
N ALA A 127 11.43 12.52 2.96
CA ALA A 127 10.42 11.93 2.09
C ALA A 127 9.29 12.91 1.75
N LEU A 128 8.57 12.60 0.68
CA LEU A 128 7.50 13.41 0.11
C LEU A 128 6.23 12.57 -0.01
N LEU A 129 5.07 13.20 0.10
CA LEU A 129 3.80 12.66 -0.38
C LEU A 129 3.38 13.50 -1.59
N CYS A 130 3.21 12.83 -2.73
CA CYS A 130 2.87 13.43 -4.01
C CYS A 130 1.48 12.97 -4.47
N ARG A 131 0.85 13.79 -5.30
CA ARG A 131 -0.41 13.50 -5.99
C ARG A 131 -0.23 13.75 -7.49
N VAL A 132 -0.61 12.80 -8.33
CA VAL A 132 -0.73 12.99 -9.78
C VAL A 132 -2.21 13.13 -10.12
N THR A 133 -2.57 14.25 -10.73
CA THR A 133 -3.95 14.55 -11.12
C THR A 133 -4.37 13.82 -12.40
N PRO A 134 -5.68 13.72 -12.72
CA PRO A 134 -6.16 13.23 -14.01
C PRO A 134 -5.63 14.05 -15.22
N SER A 135 -5.21 15.30 -15.01
CA SER A 135 -4.53 16.11 -16.04
C SER A 135 -3.04 15.78 -16.22
N LEU A 136 -2.52 14.80 -15.45
CA LEU A 136 -1.13 14.34 -15.46
C LEU A 136 -0.14 15.36 -14.88
N GLU A 137 -0.57 16.15 -13.91
CA GLU A 137 0.27 17.08 -13.16
C GLU A 137 0.67 16.45 -11.83
N LEU A 138 1.97 16.45 -11.51
CA LEU A 138 2.48 15.98 -10.22
C LEU A 138 2.61 17.16 -9.27
N GLU A 139 2.01 17.01 -8.10
CA GLU A 139 2.01 17.99 -7.00
C GLU A 139 2.63 17.38 -5.75
N VAL A 140 3.45 18.13 -5.03
CA VAL A 140 3.94 17.72 -3.71
C VAL A 140 2.98 18.24 -2.65
N LYS A 141 2.29 17.33 -1.95
CA LYS A 141 1.23 17.63 -0.97
C LYS A 141 1.70 17.63 0.48
N ALA A 142 2.68 16.82 0.81
CA ALA A 142 3.28 16.84 2.15
C ALA A 142 4.79 16.60 2.09
N ARG A 143 5.45 17.10 3.13
CA ARG A 143 6.87 16.97 3.41
C ARG A 143 7.03 16.56 4.88
N ASP A 144 8.24 16.49 5.37
CA ASP A 144 8.54 16.22 6.79
C ASP A 144 8.10 14.84 7.28
N VAL A 145 8.26 13.83 6.43
CA VAL A 145 8.14 12.41 6.76
C VAL A 145 9.43 11.68 6.38
N LYS A 146 9.70 10.54 7.00
CA LYS A 146 10.88 9.71 6.69
C LYS A 146 10.54 8.61 5.69
N ILE A 147 9.45 7.89 5.94
CA ILE A 147 8.91 6.84 5.08
C ILE A 147 7.39 7.05 5.00
N SER A 148 6.91 7.43 3.82
CA SER A 148 5.50 7.61 3.54
C SER A 148 4.83 6.26 3.33
N ASN A 149 3.79 5.98 4.15
CA ASN A 149 3.02 4.75 4.12
C ASN A 149 1.54 4.98 4.42
N GLY A 150 0.73 3.94 4.30
CA GLY A 150 -0.63 3.86 4.80
C GLY A 150 -1.60 4.88 4.21
N VAL A 151 -1.38 5.32 2.95
CA VAL A 151 -2.31 6.25 2.30
C VAL A 151 -3.65 5.55 2.08
N ALA A 152 -4.73 6.09 2.67
CA ALA A 152 -6.08 5.56 2.52
C ALA A 152 -7.13 6.66 2.66
N PHE A 153 -8.34 6.41 2.16
CA PHE A 153 -9.42 7.39 2.12
C PHE A 153 -10.68 6.84 2.79
N SER A 154 -11.36 7.68 3.57
CA SER A 154 -12.62 7.28 4.19
C SER A 154 -13.74 7.14 3.14
N PRO A 155 -14.74 6.24 3.36
CA PRO A 155 -15.83 6.03 2.41
C PRO A 155 -16.74 7.25 2.22
N ASP A 156 -16.83 8.12 3.22
CA ASP A 156 -17.56 9.38 3.16
C ASP A 156 -16.76 10.51 2.48
N ARG A 157 -15.53 10.22 2.01
CA ARG A 157 -14.60 11.15 1.33
C ARG A 157 -14.19 12.37 2.15
N ARG A 158 -14.29 12.30 3.48
CA ARG A 158 -13.98 13.42 4.36
C ARG A 158 -12.57 13.38 4.92
N TRP A 159 -11.91 12.21 4.87
CA TRP A 159 -10.61 11.99 5.49
C TRP A 159 -9.66 11.25 4.57
N MET A 160 -8.42 11.72 4.52
CA MET A 160 -7.25 10.98 4.05
C MET A 160 -6.39 10.61 5.26
N TYR A 161 -5.91 9.38 5.28
CA TYR A 161 -4.95 8.87 6.25
C TYR A 161 -3.58 8.73 5.61
N HIS A 162 -2.51 8.89 6.41
CA HIS A 162 -1.14 8.77 5.97
C HIS A 162 -0.23 8.47 7.15
N SER A 163 0.57 7.42 7.11
CA SER A 163 1.51 7.06 8.17
C SER A 163 2.95 7.43 7.83
N ASP A 164 3.73 7.68 8.88
CA ASP A 164 5.17 7.83 8.82
C ASP A 164 5.78 6.75 9.71
N THR A 165 6.23 5.67 9.07
CA THR A 165 6.61 4.41 9.72
C THR A 165 7.66 4.58 10.81
N PRO A 166 8.86 5.20 10.56
CA PRO A 166 9.89 5.32 11.60
C PRO A 166 9.54 6.33 12.70
N ASN A 167 8.59 7.23 12.46
CA ASN A 167 8.10 8.16 13.45
C ASN A 167 6.89 7.62 14.23
N GLU A 168 6.44 6.38 13.93
CA GLU A 168 5.37 5.66 14.63
C GLU A 168 4.04 6.42 14.67
N VAL A 169 3.74 7.18 13.61
CA VAL A 169 2.60 8.09 13.57
C VAL A 169 1.68 7.78 12.40
N LEU A 170 0.39 7.76 12.67
CA LEU A 170 -0.67 7.87 11.68
C LEU A 170 -1.26 9.28 11.74
N TYR A 171 -1.18 9.98 10.64
CA TYR A 171 -1.83 11.27 10.44
C TYR A 171 -3.19 11.08 9.77
N ARG A 172 -4.07 12.07 9.92
CA ARG A 172 -5.21 12.24 9.04
C ARG A 172 -5.34 13.70 8.59
N TYR A 173 -5.94 13.88 7.43
CA TYR A 173 -6.16 15.17 6.78
C TYR A 173 -7.65 15.31 6.50
N PRO A 174 -8.32 16.40 6.89
CA PRO A 174 -9.66 16.69 6.40
C PRO A 174 -9.59 16.97 4.90
N LEU A 175 -10.53 16.44 4.14
CA LEU A 175 -10.63 16.67 2.71
C LEU A 175 -11.82 17.61 2.40
N ASP A 176 -11.61 18.51 1.44
CA ASP A 176 -12.71 19.29 0.89
C ASP A 176 -13.50 18.48 -0.17
N GLU A 177 -14.52 19.10 -0.76
CA GLU A 177 -15.38 18.47 -1.79
C GLU A 177 -14.62 18.04 -3.05
N ASN A 178 -13.45 18.62 -3.34
CA ASN A 178 -12.59 18.33 -4.47
C ASN A 178 -11.46 17.34 -4.11
N GLY A 179 -11.40 16.87 -2.85
CA GLY A 179 -10.34 15.98 -2.37
C GLY A 179 -9.03 16.69 -2.05
N GLU A 180 -9.08 18.02 -1.84
CA GLU A 180 -7.91 18.78 -1.44
C GLU A 180 -7.68 18.62 0.07
N PRO A 181 -6.48 18.19 0.51
CA PRO A 181 -6.20 17.98 1.92
C PRO A 181 -6.00 19.32 2.65
N GLY A 182 -6.65 19.45 3.79
CA GLY A 182 -6.42 20.51 4.77
C GLY A 182 -5.19 20.23 5.65
N ALA A 183 -5.08 20.94 6.77
CA ALA A 183 -3.99 20.75 7.70
C ALA A 183 -4.03 19.36 8.35
N ARG A 184 -2.89 18.65 8.31
CA ARG A 184 -2.77 17.35 8.95
C ARG A 184 -2.85 17.45 10.47
N GLU A 185 -3.46 16.44 11.08
CA GLU A 185 -3.43 16.21 12.52
C GLU A 185 -2.89 14.81 12.84
N ILE A 186 -2.32 14.63 14.02
CA ILE A 186 -1.95 13.30 14.51
C ILE A 186 -3.25 12.59 14.90
N PHE A 187 -3.54 11.50 14.17
CA PHE A 187 -4.68 10.67 14.46
C PHE A 187 -4.35 9.61 15.52
N ARG A 188 -3.16 8.95 15.37
CA ARG A 188 -2.68 7.94 16.32
C ARG A 188 -1.16 7.92 16.40
N ARG A 189 -0.63 7.66 17.61
CA ARG A 189 0.75 7.22 17.82
C ARG A 189 0.74 5.73 18.16
N PHE A 190 1.70 5.01 17.58
CA PHE A 190 1.90 3.60 17.86
C PHE A 190 3.01 3.41 18.91
N ASP A 191 3.05 2.22 19.49
CA ASP A 191 4.15 1.73 20.31
C ASP A 191 4.89 0.66 19.49
N ALA A 192 6.15 0.91 19.19
CA ALA A 192 6.99 0.02 18.37
C ALA A 192 7.06 -1.42 18.89
N SER A 193 6.79 -1.66 20.18
CA SER A 193 6.73 -3.03 20.73
C SER A 193 5.67 -3.91 20.07
N GLY A 194 4.66 -3.29 19.46
CA GLY A 194 3.59 -3.95 18.69
C GLY A 194 3.77 -3.90 17.18
N GLY A 195 4.90 -3.45 16.69
CA GLY A 195 5.17 -3.14 15.29
C GLY A 195 4.88 -1.69 14.93
N VAL A 196 5.32 -1.27 13.75
CA VAL A 196 5.18 0.10 13.24
C VAL A 196 4.17 0.14 12.09
N PRO A 197 3.43 1.26 11.91
CA PRO A 197 2.41 1.36 10.87
C PRO A 197 3.06 1.36 9.48
N ASP A 198 2.59 0.47 8.62
CA ASP A 198 3.03 0.36 7.23
C ASP A 198 1.83 0.60 6.30
N GLY A 199 1.67 -0.13 5.22
CA GLY A 199 0.57 0.01 4.28
C GLY A 199 -0.81 -0.30 4.91
N ALA A 200 -1.88 0.21 4.30
CA ALA A 200 -3.20 0.19 4.91
C ALA A 200 -4.36 0.16 3.90
N ALA A 201 -5.56 -0.10 4.39
CA ALA A 201 -6.82 0.07 3.68
C ALA A 201 -7.91 0.58 4.62
N VAL A 202 -9.03 1.07 4.08
CA VAL A 202 -10.22 1.44 4.86
C VAL A 202 -11.38 0.56 4.46
N ASP A 203 -12.15 0.06 5.44
CA ASP A 203 -13.34 -0.74 5.17
C ASP A 203 -14.59 0.12 4.91
N SER A 204 -15.69 -0.53 4.52
CA SER A 204 -16.94 0.16 4.19
C SER A 204 -17.62 0.84 5.39
N GLU A 205 -17.22 0.50 6.61
CA GLU A 205 -17.68 1.15 7.84
C GLU A 205 -16.77 2.32 8.26
N GLY A 206 -15.66 2.55 7.53
CA GLY A 206 -14.72 3.64 7.76
C GLY A 206 -13.55 3.31 8.70
N PHE A 207 -13.43 2.08 9.17
CA PHE A 207 -12.30 1.67 10.00
C PHE A 207 -11.02 1.53 9.17
N TYR A 208 -9.91 1.96 9.74
CA TYR A 208 -8.60 1.91 9.11
C TYR A 208 -7.88 0.61 9.49
N TRP A 209 -7.49 -0.16 8.50
CA TRP A 209 -6.75 -1.41 8.65
C TRP A 209 -5.28 -1.17 8.32
N SER A 210 -4.38 -1.44 9.25
CA SER A 210 -2.96 -1.19 9.10
C SER A 210 -2.14 -2.45 9.29
N ALA A 211 -1.24 -2.72 8.35
CA ALA A 211 -0.17 -3.66 8.57
C ALA A 211 0.79 -3.10 9.63
N GLN A 212 1.20 -3.96 10.55
CA GLN A 212 2.15 -3.61 11.60
C GLN A 212 3.48 -4.31 11.29
N PHE A 213 4.35 -3.60 10.56
CA PHE A 213 5.67 -4.10 10.20
C PHE A 213 6.46 -4.41 11.47
N ASP A 214 7.19 -5.53 11.50
CA ASP A 214 7.87 -6.09 12.67
C ASP A 214 6.93 -6.52 13.83
N GLY A 215 5.63 -6.33 13.68
CA GLY A 215 4.60 -6.69 14.67
C GLY A 215 3.88 -8.00 14.40
N GLY A 216 4.00 -8.57 13.19
CA GLY A 216 3.37 -9.85 12.83
C GLY A 216 1.84 -9.84 12.91
N ARG A 217 1.21 -8.70 12.65
CA ARG A 217 -0.25 -8.55 12.76
C ARG A 217 -0.80 -7.44 11.86
N ILE A 218 -2.09 -7.51 11.62
CA ILE A 218 -2.91 -6.41 11.10
C ILE A 218 -3.77 -5.89 12.25
N VAL A 219 -3.95 -4.58 12.33
CA VAL A 219 -4.84 -3.95 13.31
C VAL A 219 -5.97 -3.19 12.63
N ARG A 220 -7.17 -3.22 13.22
CA ARG A 220 -8.34 -2.44 12.80
C ARG A 220 -8.53 -1.27 13.78
N ILE A 221 -8.58 -0.06 13.27
CA ILE A 221 -8.58 1.18 14.06
C ILE A 221 -9.90 1.92 13.85
N ASP A 222 -10.55 2.26 14.95
CA ASP A 222 -11.81 3.01 14.97
C ASP A 222 -11.59 4.47 14.48
N PRO A 223 -12.35 4.95 13.47
CA PRO A 223 -12.14 6.25 12.85
C PRO A 223 -12.47 7.45 13.76
N VAL A 224 -13.16 7.22 14.88
CA VAL A 224 -13.58 8.27 15.82
C VAL A 224 -12.66 8.33 17.03
N SER A 225 -12.43 7.18 17.67
CA SER A 225 -11.64 7.10 18.92
C SER A 225 -10.15 6.89 18.68
N ALA A 226 -9.73 6.54 17.47
CA ALA A 226 -8.36 6.13 17.11
C ALA A 226 -7.87 4.90 17.90
N GLN A 227 -8.76 4.11 18.51
CA GLN A 227 -8.39 2.91 19.25
C GLN A 227 -8.31 1.69 18.32
N ILE A 228 -7.36 0.80 18.59
CA ILE A 228 -7.36 -0.54 18.00
C ILE A 228 -8.53 -1.31 18.60
N VAL A 229 -9.44 -1.76 17.74
CA VAL A 229 -10.67 -2.48 18.16
C VAL A 229 -10.62 -3.96 17.77
N ASP A 230 -9.74 -4.32 16.85
CA ASP A 230 -9.54 -5.70 16.43
C ASP A 230 -8.10 -5.91 15.92
N GLU A 231 -7.62 -7.17 15.96
CA GLU A 231 -6.32 -7.55 15.43
C GLU A 231 -6.33 -8.96 14.86
N ILE A 232 -5.53 -9.17 13.81
CA ILE A 232 -5.30 -10.45 13.17
C ILE A 232 -3.82 -10.77 13.27
N ALA A 233 -3.46 -11.79 14.06
CA ALA A 233 -2.09 -12.29 14.13
C ALA A 233 -1.73 -13.06 12.85
N LEU A 234 -0.51 -12.88 12.35
CA LEU A 234 -0.04 -13.42 11.09
C LEU A 234 1.08 -14.47 11.31
N PRO A 235 1.23 -15.43 10.38
CA PRO A 235 2.35 -16.37 10.37
C PRO A 235 3.67 -15.75 9.83
N VAL A 236 3.67 -14.44 9.53
CA VAL A 236 4.83 -13.65 9.11
C VAL A 236 5.03 -12.51 10.11
N ARG A 237 6.28 -12.09 10.31
CA ARG A 237 6.61 -11.00 11.22
C ARG A 237 6.55 -9.63 10.56
N TRP A 238 6.77 -9.56 9.25
CA TRP A 238 6.93 -8.32 8.48
C TRP A 238 5.83 -8.15 7.43
N PRO A 239 4.54 -8.02 7.82
CA PRO A 239 3.51 -7.62 6.88
C PRO A 239 3.75 -6.18 6.43
N THR A 240 3.50 -5.91 5.16
CA THR A 240 3.77 -4.59 4.56
C THR A 240 2.49 -3.83 4.27
N MET A 241 1.52 -4.41 3.59
CA MET A 241 0.28 -3.72 3.24
C MET A 241 -0.92 -4.67 3.21
N VAL A 242 -2.12 -4.09 3.19
CA VAL A 242 -3.39 -4.83 3.06
C VAL A 242 -4.26 -4.25 1.95
N ALA A 243 -5.04 -5.12 1.30
CA ALA A 243 -6.09 -4.72 0.37
C ALA A 243 -7.30 -5.63 0.49
N PHE A 244 -8.48 -5.05 0.39
CA PHE A 244 -9.72 -5.81 0.28
C PHE A 244 -9.93 -6.29 -1.15
N GLY A 245 -10.32 -7.55 -1.29
CA GLY A 245 -10.61 -8.16 -2.58
C GLY A 245 -11.62 -9.29 -2.47
N GLY A 246 -11.65 -10.14 -3.50
CA GLY A 246 -12.69 -11.13 -3.65
C GLY A 246 -13.98 -10.55 -4.27
N PRO A 247 -14.95 -11.40 -4.64
CA PRO A 247 -16.18 -10.95 -5.31
C PRO A 247 -17.04 -10.00 -4.46
N ASP A 248 -16.97 -10.13 -3.14
CA ASP A 248 -17.74 -9.35 -2.16
C ASP A 248 -16.87 -8.37 -1.35
N LEU A 249 -15.58 -8.25 -1.71
CA LEU A 249 -14.58 -7.40 -1.03
C LEU A 249 -14.40 -7.76 0.45
N LYS A 250 -14.59 -9.02 0.82
CA LYS A 250 -14.41 -9.51 2.20
C LYS A 250 -13.15 -10.36 2.40
N THR A 251 -12.39 -10.60 1.35
CA THR A 251 -11.07 -11.22 1.46
C THR A 251 -10.03 -10.12 1.67
N LEU A 252 -9.37 -10.09 2.82
CA LEU A 252 -8.26 -9.19 3.09
C LEU A 252 -6.97 -9.87 2.63
N TYR A 253 -6.37 -9.38 1.53
CA TYR A 253 -5.05 -9.78 1.05
C TYR A 253 -3.97 -9.01 1.80
N ILE A 254 -2.86 -9.69 2.11
CA ILE A 254 -1.77 -9.14 2.93
C ILE A 254 -0.46 -9.45 2.22
N THR A 255 0.33 -8.44 1.94
CA THR A 255 1.70 -8.56 1.45
C THR A 255 2.70 -8.62 2.61
N SER A 256 3.90 -9.14 2.37
CA SER A 256 4.94 -9.25 3.40
C SER A 256 6.35 -9.16 2.80
N SER A 257 7.35 -8.99 3.65
CA SER A 257 8.75 -8.74 3.28
C SER A 257 9.70 -9.83 3.77
N ARG A 258 10.78 -10.04 2.98
CA ARG A 258 11.99 -10.80 3.35
C ARG A 258 13.23 -9.91 3.44
N GLU A 259 13.06 -8.62 3.14
CA GLU A 259 14.15 -7.66 3.08
C GLU A 259 15.02 -7.69 4.34
N ASP A 260 16.34 -7.79 4.15
CA ASP A 260 17.34 -7.77 5.22
C ASP A 260 17.11 -8.80 6.35
N ARG A 261 16.50 -9.96 6.02
CA ARG A 261 16.27 -11.04 6.99
C ARG A 261 17.38 -12.09 6.94
N THR A 262 17.77 -12.54 8.12
CA THR A 262 18.72 -13.66 8.26
C THR A 262 18.04 -14.98 7.87
N GLU A 263 18.86 -15.99 7.54
CA GLU A 263 18.36 -17.35 7.27
C GLU A 263 17.60 -17.92 8.49
N GLU A 264 18.02 -17.60 9.72
CA GLU A 264 17.34 -18.04 10.95
C GLU A 264 15.94 -17.40 11.07
N GLU A 265 15.80 -16.11 10.79
CA GLU A 265 14.51 -15.42 10.79
C GLU A 265 13.58 -15.98 9.70
N LEU A 266 14.09 -16.21 8.49
CA LEU A 266 13.30 -16.80 7.41
C LEU A 266 12.91 -18.25 7.69
N ALA A 267 13.77 -19.03 8.37
CA ALA A 267 13.41 -20.38 8.82
C ALA A 267 12.30 -20.34 9.89
N ARG A 268 12.27 -19.33 10.74
CA ARG A 268 11.22 -19.12 11.74
C ARG A 268 9.90 -18.62 11.14
N TYR A 269 9.98 -17.82 10.07
CA TYR A 269 8.85 -17.23 9.36
C TYR A 269 8.91 -17.57 7.87
N PRO A 270 8.71 -18.85 7.50
CA PRO A 270 8.97 -19.32 6.14
C PRO A 270 8.03 -18.77 5.07
N GLN A 271 6.92 -18.14 5.48
CA GLN A 271 5.97 -17.49 4.57
C GLN A 271 6.28 -15.99 4.34
N SER A 272 7.40 -15.47 4.86
CA SER A 272 7.82 -14.11 4.60
C SER A 272 8.03 -13.88 3.10
N GLY A 273 7.55 -12.75 2.59
CA GLY A 273 7.55 -12.44 1.15
C GLY A 273 6.41 -13.06 0.35
N ASP A 274 5.56 -13.86 1.00
CA ASP A 274 4.37 -14.44 0.38
C ASP A 274 3.15 -13.51 0.48
N ILE A 275 2.12 -13.82 -0.30
CA ILE A 275 0.81 -13.17 -0.20
C ILE A 275 -0.10 -14.04 0.66
N LEU A 276 -0.59 -13.45 1.73
CA LEU A 276 -1.55 -14.08 2.63
C LEU A 276 -2.96 -13.54 2.35
N ALA A 277 -3.97 -14.29 2.77
CA ALA A 277 -5.35 -13.85 2.73
C ALA A 277 -6.13 -14.33 3.96
N VAL A 278 -7.12 -13.56 4.35
CA VAL A 278 -8.03 -13.89 5.45
C VAL A 278 -9.43 -13.36 5.14
N GLU A 279 -10.46 -14.17 5.41
CA GLU A 279 -11.84 -13.71 5.30
C GLU A 279 -12.22 -12.88 6.52
N VAL A 280 -12.85 -11.73 6.26
CA VAL A 280 -13.34 -10.83 7.30
C VAL A 280 -14.84 -10.56 7.12
N ASP A 281 -15.52 -10.20 8.21
CA ASP A 281 -16.99 -10.02 8.19
C ASP A 281 -17.41 -8.70 7.50
N VAL A 282 -16.54 -7.68 7.51
CA VAL A 282 -16.78 -6.37 6.89
C VAL A 282 -16.24 -6.33 5.46
N ALA A 283 -16.98 -5.73 4.54
CA ALA A 283 -16.47 -5.51 3.19
C ALA A 283 -15.53 -4.30 3.13
N GLY A 284 -14.57 -4.34 2.22
CA GLY A 284 -13.78 -3.16 1.85
C GLY A 284 -14.51 -2.24 0.88
N ILE A 285 -13.73 -1.33 0.29
CA ILE A 285 -14.17 -0.40 -0.75
C ILE A 285 -13.44 -0.79 -2.03
N ALA A 286 -14.14 -0.81 -3.16
CA ALA A 286 -13.51 -1.05 -4.45
C ALA A 286 -12.45 0.03 -4.73
N GLU A 287 -11.26 -0.39 -5.15
CA GLU A 287 -10.18 0.54 -5.50
C GLU A 287 -10.61 1.42 -6.67
N PRO A 288 -10.52 2.76 -6.54
CA PRO A 288 -10.76 3.67 -7.64
C PRO A 288 -9.75 3.47 -8.77
N LEU A 289 -10.16 3.83 -10.00
CA LEU A 289 -9.29 3.72 -11.17
C LEU A 289 -8.74 5.09 -11.56
N PHE A 290 -7.49 5.11 -11.99
CA PHE A 290 -6.92 6.30 -12.62
C PHE A 290 -7.50 6.47 -14.04
N PRO A 291 -8.07 7.64 -14.39
CA PRO A 291 -8.92 7.79 -15.58
C PRO A 291 -8.14 7.94 -16.92
N ARG A 292 -6.83 7.66 -16.98
CA ARG A 292 -5.99 7.79 -18.19
C ARG A 292 -5.33 6.48 -18.61
#